data_82bafc79ff52e9ccfa63e552f1808b67
#
_entry.id   82bafc79ff52e9ccfa63e552f1808b67
#
_cell.length_a   1.000
_cell.length_b   1.000
_cell.length_c   1.000
_cell.angle_alpha   90.00
_cell.angle_beta   90.00
_cell.angle_gamma   90.00
#
_symmetry.space_group_name_H-M   'P 1'
#
loop_
_entity.id
_entity.type
_entity.pdbx_description
1 polymer ?
#
loop_
_entity_poly.entity_id
_entity_poly.type
_entity_poly.pdbx_seq_one_letter_code
_entity_poly.pdbx_strand_id
1 'polypeptide(L)' 'MVEKQKILIVDDDENIADLIGLYLTKECFDTKIVNDGESALEAVSTYKPNIILLDIMLPGIDGYEVLREVRKTSSLPVIM' A
#
# COMPACT_ATOMS: atom_id res chain seq x y z
N MET A 1 17.03 -4.78 -18.50
CA MET A 1 15.91 -3.88 -18.16
C MET A 1 15.54 -4.07 -16.70
N VAL A 2 15.44 -2.99 -15.96
CA VAL A 2 15.11 -3.04 -14.52
C VAL A 2 13.59 -2.99 -14.36
N GLU A 3 13.03 -3.93 -13.62
CA GLU A 3 11.61 -3.89 -13.31
C GLU A 3 11.33 -2.76 -12.33
N LYS A 4 10.19 -2.12 -12.51
CA LYS A 4 9.75 -1.09 -11.58
C LYS A 4 9.38 -1.71 -10.24
N GLN A 5 9.76 -1.06 -9.15
CA GLN A 5 9.32 -1.46 -7.82
C GLN A 5 7.85 -1.11 -7.67
N LYS A 6 7.09 -2.02 -7.09
CA LYS A 6 5.65 -1.85 -6.88
C LYS A 6 5.39 -1.33 -5.49
N ILE A 7 4.65 -0.24 -5.39
CA ILE A 7 4.29 0.37 -4.12
C ILE A 7 2.77 0.35 -3.98
N LEU A 8 2.30 -0.24 -2.91
CA LEU A 8 0.89 -0.20 -2.56
C LEU A 8 0.68 0.96 -1.60
N ILE A 9 -0.23 1.87 -1.97
CA ILE A 9 -0.58 3.03 -1.16
C ILE A 9 -1.94 2.77 -0.54
N VAL A 10 -2.01 2.75 0.79
CA VAL A 10 -3.24 2.49 1.52
C VAL A 10 -3.60 3.73 2.31
N ASP A 11 -4.60 4.48 1.87
CA ASP A 11 -5.01 5.72 2.49
C ASP A 11 -6.47 5.98 2.14
N ASP A 12 -7.30 6.29 3.14
CA ASP A 12 -8.71 6.59 2.91
C ASP A 12 -8.94 8.00 2.37
N ASP A 13 -7.94 8.87 2.44
CA ASP A 13 -8.00 10.18 1.80
C ASP A 13 -7.52 10.06 0.35
N GLU A 14 -8.47 10.04 -0.58
CA GLU A 14 -8.18 9.87 -1.98
C GLU A 14 -7.28 10.97 -2.54
N ASN A 15 -7.41 12.20 -2.05
CA ASN A 15 -6.59 13.32 -2.55
C ASN A 15 -5.14 13.13 -2.15
N ILE A 16 -4.89 12.69 -0.93
CA ILE A 16 -3.53 12.44 -0.44
C ILE A 16 -2.94 11.25 -1.19
N ALA A 17 -3.71 10.18 -1.33
CA ALA A 17 -3.25 8.99 -2.04
C ALA A 17 -2.89 9.29 -3.49
N ASP A 18 -3.73 10.07 -4.18
CA ASP A 18 -3.49 10.45 -5.56
C ASP A 18 -2.22 11.29 -5.69
N LEU A 19 -1.99 12.21 -4.76
CA LEU A 19 -0.81 13.06 -4.77
C LEU A 19 0.46 12.22 -4.57
N ILE A 20 0.45 11.31 -3.62
CA ILE A 20 1.57 10.40 -3.37
C ILE A 20 1.81 9.52 -4.61
N GLY A 21 0.74 8.98 -5.18
CA GLY A 21 0.83 8.15 -6.38
C GLY A 21 1.44 8.88 -7.56
N LEU A 22 1.03 10.14 -7.75
CA LEU A 22 1.57 10.96 -8.83
C LEU A 22 3.07 11.19 -8.65
N TYR A 23 3.49 11.53 -7.43
CA TYR A 23 4.89 11.76 -7.13
C TYR A 23 5.72 10.48 -7.38
N LEU A 24 5.26 9.35 -6.87
CA LEU A 24 5.99 8.10 -7.01
C LEU A 24 6.04 7.61 -8.46
N THR A 25 4.98 7.84 -9.22
CA THR A 25 4.98 7.51 -10.64
C THR A 25 6.04 8.33 -11.40
N LYS A 26 6.22 9.60 -11.04
CA LYS A 26 7.28 10.42 -11.62
C LYS A 26 8.67 9.88 -11.28
N GLU A 27 8.80 9.24 -10.13
CA GLU A 27 10.08 8.64 -9.70
C GLU A 27 10.25 7.21 -10.23
N CYS A 28 9.45 6.83 -11.22
CA CYS A 28 9.53 5.55 -11.90
C CYS A 28 9.13 4.34 -11.07
N PHE A 29 8.27 4.54 -10.06
CA PHE A 29 7.65 3.44 -9.34
C PHE A 29 6.32 3.05 -10.00
N ASP A 30 5.96 1.79 -9.86
CA ASP A 30 4.63 1.31 -10.21
C ASP A 30 3.77 1.41 -8.94
N THR A 31 2.58 1.98 -9.02
CA THR A 31 1.77 2.23 -7.83
C THR A 31 0.36 1.67 -7.97
N LYS A 32 -0.20 1.25 -6.85
CA LYS A 32 -1.60 0.89 -6.74
C LYS A 32 -2.14 1.55 -5.48
N ILE A 33 -3.32 2.16 -5.58
CA ILE A 33 -3.98 2.83 -4.46
C ILE A 33 -5.19 2.03 -4.04
N VAL A 34 -5.31 1.78 -2.74
CA VAL A 34 -6.52 1.24 -2.12
C VAL A 34 -6.89 2.14 -0.95
N ASN A 35 -8.15 2.14 -0.57
CA ASN A 35 -8.66 3.12 0.38
C ASN A 35 -9.14 2.52 1.71
N ASP A 36 -8.98 1.22 1.89
CA ASP A 36 -9.36 0.56 3.13
C ASP A 36 -8.46 -0.66 3.39
N GLY A 37 -8.53 -1.18 4.61
CA GLY A 37 -7.65 -2.27 5.02
C GLY A 37 -7.95 -3.60 4.36
N GLU A 38 -9.22 -3.90 4.10
CA GLU A 38 -9.59 -5.15 3.47
C GLU A 38 -9.09 -5.19 2.02
N SER A 39 -9.24 -4.09 1.30
CA SER A 39 -8.70 -3.97 -0.05
C SER A 39 -7.18 -4.06 -0.05
N ALA A 40 -6.53 -3.53 0.99
CA ALA A 40 -5.08 -3.64 1.13
C ALA A 40 -4.65 -5.10 1.26
N LEU A 41 -5.32 -5.89 2.08
CA LEU A 41 -4.98 -7.29 2.26
C LEU A 41 -5.15 -8.08 0.96
N GLU A 42 -6.22 -7.80 0.23
CA GLU A 42 -6.41 -8.41 -1.08
C GLU A 42 -5.29 -8.02 -2.04
N ALA A 43 -4.92 -6.75 -2.07
CA ALA A 43 -3.89 -6.26 -2.97
C ALA A 43 -2.51 -6.85 -2.67
N VAL A 44 -2.21 -7.14 -1.41
CA VAL A 44 -0.94 -7.79 -1.05
C VAL A 44 -0.80 -9.12 -1.78
N SER A 45 -1.87 -9.89 -1.91
CA SER A 45 -1.82 -11.20 -2.58
C SER A 45 -1.95 -11.10 -4.10
N THR A 46 -2.65 -10.11 -4.63
CA THR A 46 -2.93 -9.99 -6.06
C THR A 46 -1.93 -9.10 -6.79
N TYR A 47 -1.61 -7.95 -6.21
CA TYR A 47 -0.67 -7.01 -6.81
C TYR A 47 0.78 -7.36 -6.48
N LYS A 48 1.01 -7.97 -5.35
CA LYS A 48 2.33 -8.38 -4.85
C LYS A 48 3.30 -7.20 -4.78
N PRO A 49 2.99 -6.19 -3.97
CA PRO A 49 3.84 -5.00 -3.88
C PRO A 49 5.18 -5.32 -3.23
N ASN A 50 6.17 -4.48 -3.50
CA ASN A 50 7.48 -4.56 -2.86
C ASN A 50 7.52 -3.75 -1.56
N ILE A 51 6.70 -2.71 -1.47
CA ILE A 51 6.60 -1.83 -0.30
C ILE A 51 5.15 -1.42 -0.13
N ILE A 52 4.71 -1.28 1.12
CA ILE A 52 3.39 -0.74 1.44
C ILE A 52 3.55 0.59 2.18
N LEU A 53 2.86 1.63 1.71
CA LEU A 53 2.70 2.88 2.46
C LEU A 53 1.32 2.81 3.09
N LEU A 54 1.24 2.77 4.40
CA LEU A 54 0.04 2.39 5.12
C LEU A 54 -0.39 3.46 6.11
N ASP A 55 -1.59 4.01 5.91
CA ASP A 55 -2.20 4.92 6.85
C ASP A 55 -2.71 4.12 8.05
N ILE A 56 -2.50 4.66 9.26
CA ILE A 56 -2.93 4.01 10.49
C ILE A 56 -4.46 4.13 10.65
N MET A 57 -5.01 5.29 10.30
CA MET A 57 -6.42 5.62 10.53
C MET A 57 -7.26 5.23 9.32
N LEU A 58 -7.61 3.97 9.21
CA LEU A 58 -8.42 3.46 8.11
C LEU A 58 -9.84 3.10 8.59
N PRO A 59 -10.84 3.20 7.72
CA PRO A 59 -12.18 2.71 8.06
C PRO A 59 -12.18 1.17 8.10
N GLY A 60 -13.01 0.62 8.96
CA GLY A 60 -13.06 -0.83 9.14
C GLY A 60 -11.87 -1.32 9.96
N ILE A 61 -11.04 -2.18 9.37
CA ILE A 61 -9.81 -2.61 10.05
C ILE A 61 -8.76 -1.52 9.88
N ASP A 62 -8.10 -1.17 10.98
CA ASP A 62 -7.11 -0.08 10.96
C ASP A 62 -5.74 -0.55 10.45
N GLY A 63 -4.80 0.42 10.33
CA GLY A 63 -3.48 0.13 9.79
C GLY A 63 -2.69 -0.89 10.60
N TYR A 64 -2.84 -0.90 11.92
CA TYR A 64 -2.15 -1.89 12.76
C TYR A 64 -2.67 -3.30 12.50
N GLU A 65 -3.97 -3.43 12.28
CA GLU A 65 -4.58 -4.70 11.96
C GLU A 65 -4.08 -5.21 10.60
N VAL A 66 -4.00 -4.31 9.61
CA VAL A 66 -3.45 -4.65 8.30
C VAL A 66 -2.01 -5.12 8.43
N LEU A 67 -1.20 -4.40 9.18
CA LEU A 67 0.20 -4.78 9.40
C LEU A 67 0.31 -6.16 10.03
N ARG A 68 -0.50 -6.44 11.03
CA ARG A 68 -0.50 -7.74 11.70
C ARG A 68 -0.80 -8.87 10.72
N GLU A 69 -1.83 -8.68 9.88
CA GLU A 69 -2.22 -9.71 8.90
C GLU A 69 -1.14 -9.91 7.85
N VAL A 70 -0.52 -8.83 7.38
CA VAL A 70 0.55 -8.90 6.39
C VAL A 70 1.73 -9.68 6.97
N ARG A 71 2.08 -9.43 8.23
CA ARG A 71 3.24 -10.08 8.87
C ARG A 71 3.06 -11.58 9.09
N LYS A 72 1.84 -12.10 9.02
CA LYS A 72 1.62 -13.55 9.13
C LYS A 72 2.18 -14.31 7.92
N THR A 73 2.24 -13.66 6.75
CA THR A 73 2.63 -14.33 5.51
C THR A 73 3.77 -13.66 4.77
N SER A 74 4.20 -12.48 5.20
CA SER A 74 5.19 -11.71 4.45
C SER A 74 6.04 -10.85 5.37
N SER A 75 7.29 -10.61 4.96
CA SER A 75 8.20 -9.70 5.64
C SER A 75 8.46 -8.44 4.82
N LEU A 76 7.61 -8.14 3.84
CA LEU A 76 7.83 -6.98 2.98
C LEU A 76 7.81 -5.67 3.78
N PRO A 77 8.58 -4.65 3.36
CA PRO A 77 8.63 -3.38 4.09
C PRO A 77 7.28 -2.68 4.13
N VAL A 78 6.92 -2.17 5.31
CA VAL A 78 5.71 -1.39 5.51
C VAL A 78 6.11 -0.08 6.20
N ILE A 79 5.73 1.05 5.59
CA ILE A 79 5.96 2.38 6.13
C ILE A 79 4.62 2.96 6.54
N MET A 80 4.49 3.31 7.82
CA MET A 80 3.24 3.83 8.37
C MET A 80 3.26 5.35 8.54
#